data_cdd43da3be7515e7789434bdc3f4d928
#
_entry.id   cdd43da3be7515e7789434bdc3f4d928
#
_cell.length_a   1.000
_cell.length_b   1.000
_cell.length_c   1.000
_cell.angle_alpha   90.00
_cell.angle_beta   90.00
_cell.angle_gamma   90.00
#
_symmetry.space_group_name_H-M   'P 1'
#
loop_
_entity.id
_entity.type
_entity.pdbx_description
1 polymer ?
#
loop_
_entity_poly.entity_id
_entity_poly.type
_entity_poly.pdbx_seq_one_letter_code
_entity_poly.pdbx_strand_id
1 'polypeptide(L)'
;MRIICHHYWQLKQSYYFLLDRLFSYIIRLVVWLAGWAKPCCRMHLCHYEEWQKGQPLKILLVGYNGARNTGADARVVALTRQLEQAFDTTQAQLTLMTLDKDNVRGYFPESVRLLRFTTVFLFSLLRACSRHHVAILCEGSTLTPTFADALCMFFCEAAGIMRRQGKPCVAYGSEIGHLDGWLARLSSDLCRDTYFMVRTEASLHNLKALGLSGHVGTDTAWTFQDERGATWARQHLIDSGWDGKQPLMGVAPLNPFCWPVRPSLWRWLRSMITRDFSQQYDKLYYFTDSQERRQQFQYYLAAMAAATDRYCREHHAFAVVLGMEQLDAEACKLLAQQLESPHVVCTSKTCDVFQMTGLIRQLNILLTSRYHASVLSMERAIPVVAVSIDARLEGVMGEVQLAEHYLHHVTDTDLEQRILASLRMAGEHEEEISETIRRHLTIYKNKTVEMSQFFIAWLKEQLS
;
A
#
# COMPACT_ATOMS: atom_id res chain seq x y z
N MET A 1 19.33 -35.02 -9.16
CA MET A 1 19.11 -33.58 -9.35
C MET A 1 17.91 -33.06 -8.55
N ARG A 2 16.70 -33.64 -8.56
CA ARG A 2 15.54 -33.21 -7.75
C ARG A 2 15.78 -33.20 -6.24
N ILE A 3 16.48 -34.19 -5.68
CA ILE A 3 16.76 -34.30 -4.25
C ILE A 3 17.72 -33.20 -3.77
N ILE A 4 18.73 -32.86 -4.57
CA ILE A 4 19.70 -31.78 -4.26
C ILE A 4 19.01 -30.41 -4.31
N CYS A 5 18.12 -30.19 -5.28
CA CYS A 5 17.30 -28.96 -5.35
C CYS A 5 16.34 -28.82 -4.16
N HIS A 6 15.73 -29.92 -3.71
CA HIS A 6 14.82 -29.91 -2.57
C HIS A 6 15.55 -29.61 -1.25
N HIS A 7 16.73 -30.24 -1.03
CA HIS A 7 17.57 -29.95 0.15
C HIS A 7 18.12 -28.51 0.15
N TYR A 8 18.55 -28.01 -1.00
CA TYR A 8 19.00 -26.63 -1.14
C TYR A 8 17.87 -25.64 -0.84
N TRP A 9 16.65 -25.94 -1.28
CA TRP A 9 15.46 -25.11 -1.04
C TRP A 9 15.07 -25.13 0.45
N GLN A 10 15.08 -26.28 1.11
CA GLN A 10 14.84 -26.40 2.56
C GLN A 10 15.90 -25.68 3.40
N LEU A 11 17.17 -25.79 3.06
CA LEU A 11 18.27 -25.07 3.71
C LEU A 11 18.12 -23.56 3.55
N LYS A 12 17.68 -23.09 2.38
CA LYS A 12 17.44 -21.68 2.09
C LYS A 12 16.24 -21.13 2.88
N GLN A 13 15.16 -21.88 3.00
CA GLN A 13 14.03 -21.50 3.85
C GLN A 13 14.43 -21.43 5.33
N SER A 14 15.17 -22.42 5.83
CA SER A 14 15.66 -22.45 7.22
C SER A 14 16.59 -21.27 7.52
N TYR A 15 17.45 -20.88 6.58
CA TYR A 15 18.34 -19.72 6.71
C TYR A 15 17.56 -18.41 6.82
N TYR A 16 16.57 -18.17 5.97
CA TYR A 16 15.75 -16.95 6.04
C TYR A 16 14.92 -16.90 7.33
N PHE A 17 14.37 -18.02 7.74
CA PHE A 17 13.65 -18.13 9.02
C PHE A 17 14.52 -17.78 10.22
N LEU A 18 15.80 -18.19 10.22
CA LEU A 18 16.76 -17.83 11.27
C LEU A 18 17.09 -16.34 11.25
N LEU A 19 17.27 -15.75 10.07
CA LEU A 19 17.55 -14.31 9.93
C LEU A 19 16.38 -13.45 10.41
N ASP A 20 15.15 -13.79 10.04
CA ASP A 20 13.96 -13.05 10.47
C ASP A 20 13.79 -13.15 12.00
N ARG A 21 14.04 -14.31 12.58
CA ARG A 21 14.03 -14.47 14.04
C ARG A 21 15.14 -13.67 14.73
N LEU A 22 16.36 -13.71 14.20
CA LEU A 22 17.47 -12.91 14.74
C LEU A 22 17.11 -11.42 14.68
N PHE A 23 16.56 -10.95 13.56
CA PHE A 23 16.14 -9.58 13.40
C PHE A 23 15.02 -9.19 14.37
N SER A 24 14.09 -10.11 14.67
CA SER A 24 13.06 -9.88 15.70
C SER A 24 13.63 -9.70 17.10
N TYR A 25 14.72 -10.39 17.46
CA TYR A 25 15.41 -10.17 18.74
C TYR A 25 16.10 -8.82 18.77
N ILE A 26 16.70 -8.37 17.66
CA ILE A 26 17.31 -7.04 17.55
C ILE A 26 16.24 -5.96 17.73
N ILE A 27 15.08 -6.10 17.12
CA ILE A 27 13.94 -5.19 17.31
C ILE A 27 13.53 -5.13 18.79
N ARG A 28 13.37 -6.28 19.44
CA ARG A 28 13.05 -6.33 20.88
C ARG A 28 14.09 -5.61 21.74
N LEU A 29 15.37 -5.76 21.40
CA LEU A 29 16.47 -5.05 22.08
C LEU A 29 16.36 -3.53 21.87
N VAL A 30 16.13 -3.07 20.62
CA VAL A 30 15.97 -1.64 20.31
C VAL A 30 14.76 -1.07 21.05
N VAL A 31 13.62 -1.77 21.04
CA VAL A 31 12.42 -1.38 21.79
C VAL A 31 12.70 -1.35 23.30
N TRP A 32 13.45 -2.30 23.84
CA TRP A 32 13.85 -2.27 25.26
C TRP A 32 14.72 -1.05 25.57
N LEU A 33 15.71 -0.76 24.71
CA LEU A 33 16.57 0.44 24.82
C LEU A 33 15.76 1.73 24.73
N ALA A 34 14.66 1.76 23.97
CA ALA A 34 13.79 2.93 23.86
C ALA A 34 13.22 3.39 25.22
N GLY A 35 13.06 2.47 26.18
CA GLY A 35 12.66 2.81 27.55
C GLY A 35 13.69 3.64 28.33
N TRP A 36 14.94 3.63 27.89
CA TRP A 36 16.01 4.45 28.48
C TRP A 36 16.11 5.83 27.86
N ALA A 37 15.34 6.13 26.81
CA ALA A 37 15.38 7.42 26.11
C ALA A 37 15.09 8.60 27.07
N LYS A 38 14.08 8.48 27.94
CA LYS A 38 13.73 9.53 28.93
C LYS A 38 14.81 9.72 30.00
N PRO A 39 15.35 8.68 30.67
CA PRO A 39 16.52 8.83 31.56
C PRO A 39 17.76 9.39 30.86
N CYS A 40 18.09 8.87 29.66
CA CYS A 40 19.24 9.36 28.90
C CYS A 40 19.11 10.83 28.49
N CYS A 41 17.90 11.29 28.14
CA CYS A 41 17.65 12.69 27.83
C CYS A 41 17.90 13.62 29.04
N ARG A 42 17.52 13.20 30.24
CA ARG A 42 17.82 13.92 31.47
C ARG A 42 19.34 14.08 31.72
N MET A 43 20.12 13.13 31.18
CA MET A 43 21.60 13.19 31.23
C MET A 43 22.20 13.84 29.98
N HIS A 44 21.39 14.44 29.08
CA HIS A 44 21.83 15.05 27.82
C HIS A 44 22.48 14.06 26.81
N LEU A 45 22.24 12.77 26.98
CA LEU A 45 22.83 11.72 26.11
C LEU A 45 22.00 11.36 24.87
N CYS A 46 20.69 11.73 24.87
CA CYS A 46 19.81 11.51 23.72
C CYS A 46 18.72 12.59 23.64
N HIS A 47 18.03 12.65 22.51
CA HIS A 47 16.87 13.53 22.34
C HIS A 47 15.59 12.73 22.57
N TYR A 48 14.86 13.07 23.63
CA TYR A 48 13.54 12.56 23.94
C TYR A 48 12.61 13.75 24.19
N GLU A 49 11.44 13.74 23.58
CA GLU A 49 10.46 14.80 23.78
C GLU A 49 9.18 14.20 24.34
N GLU A 50 8.67 14.83 25.39
CA GLU A 50 7.39 14.53 26.01
C GLU A 50 6.46 15.71 25.76
N TRP A 51 5.22 15.42 25.38
CA TRP A 51 4.26 16.49 25.14
C TRP A 51 3.91 17.23 26.44
N GLN A 52 3.79 18.53 26.32
CA GLN A 52 3.36 19.40 27.41
C GLN A 52 2.16 20.21 26.95
N LYS A 53 1.17 20.40 27.84
CA LYS A 53 -0.03 21.17 27.55
C LYS A 53 0.31 22.58 27.07
N GLY A 54 -0.27 22.99 25.94
CA GLY A 54 0.00 24.29 25.31
C GLY A 54 1.11 24.29 24.26
N GLN A 55 1.80 23.16 24.06
CA GLN A 55 2.74 23.01 22.94
C GLN A 55 2.09 22.32 21.73
N PRO A 56 2.53 22.64 20.50
CA PRO A 56 2.07 21.91 19.31
C PRO A 56 2.34 20.42 19.43
N LEU A 57 1.35 19.61 19.06
CA LEU A 57 1.45 18.17 19.06
C LEU A 57 2.31 17.71 17.88
N LYS A 58 3.45 17.05 18.14
CA LYS A 58 4.30 16.48 17.08
C LYS A 58 3.79 15.08 16.69
N ILE A 59 3.19 14.98 15.54
CA ILE A 59 2.62 13.74 14.99
C ILE A 59 3.57 13.14 13.96
N LEU A 60 3.94 11.88 14.14
CA LEU A 60 4.76 11.11 13.21
C LEU A 60 3.89 10.19 12.37
N LEU A 61 3.91 10.39 11.05
CA LEU A 61 3.27 9.50 10.08
C LEU A 61 4.28 8.43 9.65
N VAL A 62 4.03 7.18 10.05
CA VAL A 62 4.89 6.03 9.79
C VAL A 62 4.24 5.15 8.73
N GLY A 63 4.83 5.11 7.53
CA GLY A 63 4.31 4.32 6.41
C GLY A 63 5.40 4.04 5.39
N TYR A 64 5.05 3.22 4.39
CA TYR A 64 5.94 2.89 3.27
C TYR A 64 5.87 3.95 2.17
N ASN A 65 6.01 5.22 2.57
CA ASN A 65 5.88 6.39 1.70
C ASN A 65 7.15 6.65 0.91
N GLY A 66 7.02 7.22 -0.30
CA GLY A 66 8.15 7.52 -1.17
C GLY A 66 8.72 6.30 -1.92
N ALA A 67 8.02 5.18 -1.91
CA ALA A 67 8.33 3.99 -2.71
C ALA A 67 7.68 4.02 -4.10
N ARG A 68 7.04 5.13 -4.49
CA ARG A 68 6.25 5.22 -5.71
C ARG A 68 5.16 4.14 -5.77
N ASN A 69 4.46 3.94 -4.67
CA ASN A 69 3.23 3.15 -4.60
C ASN A 69 2.05 4.11 -4.56
N THR A 70 1.33 4.23 -5.69
CA THR A 70 0.22 5.18 -5.87
C THR A 70 -0.84 5.05 -4.78
N GLY A 71 -1.13 3.84 -4.34
CA GLY A 71 -2.11 3.60 -3.28
C GLY A 71 -1.65 4.11 -1.92
N ALA A 72 -0.42 3.83 -1.53
CA ALA A 72 0.16 4.32 -0.28
C ALA A 72 0.26 5.85 -0.29
N ASP A 73 0.68 6.43 -1.42
CA ASP A 73 0.81 7.87 -1.60
C ASP A 73 -0.57 8.56 -1.53
N ALA A 74 -1.62 8.03 -2.20
CA ALA A 74 -2.98 8.56 -2.14
C ALA A 74 -3.53 8.53 -0.69
N ARG A 75 -3.31 7.44 0.02
CA ARG A 75 -3.74 7.27 1.41
C ARG A 75 -3.12 8.30 2.34
N VAL A 76 -1.81 8.49 2.27
CA VAL A 76 -1.11 9.41 3.17
C VAL A 76 -1.42 10.87 2.83
N VAL A 77 -1.63 11.21 1.55
CA VAL A 77 -2.10 12.55 1.15
C VAL A 77 -3.49 12.82 1.71
N ALA A 78 -4.42 11.85 1.60
CA ALA A 78 -5.77 11.99 2.16
C ALA A 78 -5.74 12.12 3.69
N LEU A 79 -4.96 11.28 4.39
CA LEU A 79 -4.79 11.36 5.85
C LEU A 79 -4.19 12.72 6.29
N THR A 80 -3.16 13.19 5.58
CA THR A 80 -2.54 14.47 5.90
C THR A 80 -3.56 15.61 5.82
N ARG A 81 -4.39 15.63 4.77
CA ARG A 81 -5.48 16.62 4.64
C ARG A 81 -6.51 16.54 5.78
N GLN A 82 -6.89 15.33 6.18
CA GLN A 82 -7.79 15.14 7.33
C GLN A 82 -7.19 15.71 8.62
N LEU A 83 -5.90 15.48 8.85
CA LEU A 83 -5.21 16.02 10.03
C LEU A 83 -5.08 17.55 9.97
N GLU A 84 -4.78 18.14 8.81
CA GLU A 84 -4.70 19.59 8.63
C GLU A 84 -6.07 20.27 8.77
N GLN A 85 -7.16 19.59 8.43
CA GLN A 85 -8.52 20.09 8.69
C GLN A 85 -8.90 20.02 10.16
N ALA A 86 -8.35 19.06 10.91
CA ALA A 86 -8.66 18.85 12.31
C ALA A 86 -7.81 19.69 13.27
N PHE A 87 -6.57 20.02 12.86
CA PHE A 87 -5.56 20.72 13.65
C PHE A 87 -4.89 21.78 12.77
N ASP A 88 -4.87 23.01 13.23
CA ASP A 88 -4.04 24.02 12.60
C ASP A 88 -2.53 23.83 12.94
N THR A 89 -1.67 24.60 12.26
CA THR A 89 -0.20 24.48 12.42
C THR A 89 0.30 24.90 13.81
N THR A 90 -0.51 25.63 14.58
CA THR A 90 -0.21 26.00 15.97
C THR A 90 -0.56 24.87 16.94
N GLN A 91 -1.49 24.01 16.57
CA GLN A 91 -1.96 22.87 17.36
C GLN A 91 -1.19 21.59 17.07
N ALA A 92 -0.80 21.35 15.81
CA ALA A 92 -0.07 20.16 15.44
C ALA A 92 1.01 20.39 14.37
N GLN A 93 2.11 19.65 14.49
CA GLN A 93 3.21 19.59 13.53
C GLN A 93 3.30 18.17 12.96
N LEU A 94 3.09 18.04 11.65
CA LEU A 94 3.13 16.75 10.98
C LEU A 94 4.53 16.45 10.47
N THR A 95 5.00 15.24 10.74
CA THR A 95 6.24 14.71 10.16
C THR A 95 5.95 13.40 9.46
N LEU A 96 6.23 13.33 8.16
CA LEU A 96 6.08 12.13 7.35
C LEU A 96 7.41 11.40 7.21
N MET A 97 7.47 10.14 7.59
CA MET A 97 8.60 9.26 7.25
C MET A 97 8.50 8.84 5.79
N THR A 98 9.58 8.99 5.04
CA THR A 98 9.66 8.65 3.62
C THR A 98 10.99 8.00 3.27
N LEU A 99 10.96 7.02 2.36
CA LEU A 99 12.15 6.38 1.80
C LEU A 99 12.93 7.35 0.91
N ASP A 100 12.21 8.10 0.10
CA ASP A 100 12.80 9.11 -0.79
C ASP A 100 11.94 10.39 -0.78
N LYS A 101 12.57 11.53 -0.46
CA LYS A 101 11.90 12.83 -0.42
C LYS A 101 11.55 13.36 -1.81
N ASP A 102 12.35 13.01 -2.81
CA ASP A 102 12.11 13.46 -4.18
C ASP A 102 10.88 12.79 -4.79
N ASN A 103 10.61 11.55 -4.39
CA ASN A 103 9.43 10.79 -4.83
C ASN A 103 8.10 11.35 -4.30
N VAL A 104 8.13 12.14 -3.22
CA VAL A 104 6.94 12.76 -2.61
C VAL A 104 6.98 14.29 -2.69
N ARG A 105 7.86 14.85 -3.53
CA ARG A 105 8.00 16.30 -3.71
C ARG A 105 6.69 16.88 -4.26
N GLY A 106 6.18 17.93 -3.63
CA GLY A 106 4.93 18.57 -4.03
C GLY A 106 3.64 17.84 -3.63
N TYR A 107 3.75 16.73 -2.89
CA TYR A 107 2.56 16.01 -2.40
C TYR A 107 1.89 16.74 -1.23
N PHE A 108 2.69 17.37 -0.40
CA PHE A 108 2.29 17.98 0.87
C PHE A 108 2.63 19.47 0.90
N PRO A 109 1.91 20.27 1.69
CA PRO A 109 2.29 21.65 1.96
C PRO A 109 3.61 21.71 2.73
N GLU A 110 4.26 22.89 2.73
CA GLU A 110 5.56 23.10 3.40
C GLU A 110 5.51 22.93 4.92
N SER A 111 4.31 22.99 5.51
CA SER A 111 4.06 22.70 6.93
C SER A 111 4.38 21.25 7.32
N VAL A 112 4.33 20.31 6.37
CA VAL A 112 4.61 18.90 6.61
C VAL A 112 6.11 18.63 6.45
N ARG A 113 6.75 18.25 7.55
CA ARG A 113 8.16 17.90 7.55
C ARG A 113 8.39 16.52 6.95
N LEU A 114 9.30 16.40 5.99
CA LEU A 114 9.72 15.10 5.43
C LEU A 114 10.96 14.58 6.16
N LEU A 115 10.86 13.38 6.73
CA LEU A 115 11.95 12.68 7.41
C LEU A 115 12.35 11.44 6.62
N ARG A 116 13.55 11.46 6.02
CA ARG A 116 14.06 10.29 5.31
C ARG A 116 14.44 9.18 6.29
N PHE A 117 14.06 7.94 5.98
CA PHE A 117 14.56 6.76 6.65
C PHE A 117 15.22 5.80 5.65
N THR A 118 16.02 4.89 6.16
CA THR A 118 16.72 3.89 5.35
C THR A 118 16.11 2.51 5.56
N THR A 119 16.43 1.57 4.69
CA THR A 119 16.00 0.17 4.83
C THR A 119 16.48 -0.50 6.12
N VAL A 120 17.58 0.00 6.71
CA VAL A 120 17.97 -0.33 8.09
C VAL A 120 17.30 0.69 9.01
N PHE A 121 16.02 0.47 9.29
CA PHE A 121 15.14 1.45 9.93
C PHE A 121 15.27 1.56 11.45
N LEU A 122 15.89 0.58 12.11
CA LEU A 122 15.95 0.43 13.58
C LEU A 122 16.24 1.74 14.33
N PHE A 123 17.39 2.34 14.08
CA PHE A 123 17.77 3.57 14.79
C PHE A 123 17.05 4.81 14.26
N SER A 124 16.65 4.81 13.00
CA SER A 124 15.87 5.93 12.43
C SER A 124 14.47 5.99 13.04
N LEU A 125 13.81 4.84 13.26
CA LEU A 125 12.53 4.76 13.98
C LEU A 125 12.69 5.16 15.45
N LEU A 126 13.70 4.63 16.15
CA LEU A 126 13.95 4.98 17.53
C LEU A 126 14.09 6.51 17.69
N ARG A 127 14.91 7.13 16.83
CA ARG A 127 15.12 8.58 16.86
C ARG A 127 13.85 9.37 16.50
N ALA A 128 13.10 8.92 15.51
CA ALA A 128 11.86 9.56 15.08
C ALA A 128 10.79 9.47 16.18
N CYS A 129 10.49 8.29 16.69
CA CYS A 129 9.50 8.07 17.75
C CYS A 129 9.86 8.83 19.03
N SER A 130 11.16 8.89 19.40
CA SER A 130 11.60 9.61 20.59
C SER A 130 11.35 11.12 20.55
N ARG A 131 11.32 11.71 19.32
CA ARG A 131 11.13 13.16 19.09
C ARG A 131 9.69 13.56 18.81
N HIS A 132 8.77 12.60 18.70
CA HIS A 132 7.37 12.85 18.43
C HIS A 132 6.50 12.41 19.61
N HIS A 133 5.31 12.99 19.71
CA HIS A 133 4.38 12.76 20.80
C HIS A 133 3.40 11.65 20.50
N VAL A 134 3.02 11.50 19.22
CA VAL A 134 2.10 10.49 18.70
C VAL A 134 2.68 9.86 17.44
N ALA A 135 2.47 8.57 17.22
CA ALA A 135 2.74 7.92 15.96
C ALA A 135 1.44 7.39 15.33
N ILE A 136 1.29 7.62 14.02
CA ILE A 136 0.22 7.06 13.20
C ILE A 136 0.87 6.10 12.19
N LEU A 137 0.55 4.81 12.31
CA LEU A 137 0.90 3.81 11.31
C LEU A 137 -0.10 3.95 10.15
N CYS A 138 0.34 4.59 9.07
CA CYS A 138 -0.54 5.00 7.96
C CYS A 138 -0.48 4.06 6.75
N GLU A 139 0.12 2.87 6.89
CA GLU A 139 0.20 1.88 5.82
C GLU A 139 -1.03 0.95 5.82
N GLY A 140 -1.54 0.63 4.61
CA GLY A 140 -2.62 -0.33 4.45
C GLY A 140 -2.25 -1.72 4.93
N SER A 141 -1.13 -2.22 4.49
CA SER A 141 -0.65 -3.58 4.80
C SER A 141 0.20 -3.59 6.07
N THR A 142 -0.32 -3.06 7.18
CA THR A 142 0.44 -2.86 8.43
C THR A 142 0.93 -4.18 9.03
N LEU A 143 0.04 -5.16 9.20
CA LEU A 143 0.38 -6.49 9.71
C LEU A 143 -0.05 -7.57 8.69
N THR A 144 0.55 -7.54 7.50
CA THR A 144 0.21 -8.43 6.39
C THR A 144 1.48 -9.14 5.89
N PRO A 145 1.79 -10.35 6.38
CA PRO A 145 3.03 -11.06 6.06
C PRO A 145 3.09 -11.55 4.60
N THR A 146 1.96 -11.55 3.88
CA THR A 146 1.87 -11.94 2.47
C THR A 146 2.88 -11.20 1.60
N PHE A 147 3.20 -9.95 1.92
CA PHE A 147 4.16 -9.14 1.14
C PHE A 147 5.58 -9.26 1.66
N ALA A 148 5.80 -8.99 2.96
CA ALA A 148 7.11 -9.09 3.59
C ALA A 148 6.99 -9.08 5.12
N ASP A 149 7.61 -10.04 5.79
CA ASP A 149 7.70 -10.05 7.25
C ASP A 149 8.42 -8.79 7.78
N ALA A 150 9.43 -8.30 7.04
CA ALA A 150 10.16 -7.09 7.37
C ALA A 150 9.29 -5.84 7.45
N LEU A 151 8.21 -5.75 6.66
CA LEU A 151 7.26 -4.65 6.72
C LEU A 151 6.44 -4.70 8.01
N CYS A 152 5.96 -5.88 8.41
CA CYS A 152 5.30 -6.07 9.70
C CYS A 152 6.24 -5.70 10.86
N MET A 153 7.50 -6.13 10.79
CA MET A 153 8.52 -5.82 11.80
C MET A 153 8.76 -4.32 11.94
N PHE A 154 8.77 -3.57 10.85
CA PHE A 154 8.89 -2.11 10.84
C PHE A 154 7.79 -1.43 11.65
N PHE A 155 6.53 -1.83 11.45
CA PHE A 155 5.41 -1.27 12.20
C PHE A 155 5.37 -1.74 13.65
N CYS A 156 5.71 -3.01 13.91
CA CYS A 156 5.85 -3.53 15.26
C CYS A 156 6.91 -2.77 16.07
N GLU A 157 8.04 -2.42 15.42
CA GLU A 157 9.10 -1.65 16.09
C GLU A 157 8.61 -0.25 16.46
N ALA A 158 7.97 0.48 15.53
CA ALA A 158 7.43 1.80 15.79
C ALA A 158 6.41 1.77 16.94
N ALA A 159 5.45 0.85 16.90
CA ALA A 159 4.46 0.62 17.93
C ALA A 159 5.10 0.32 19.30
N GLY A 160 6.07 -0.62 19.29
CA GLY A 160 6.79 -1.04 20.50
C GLY A 160 7.60 0.10 21.14
N ILE A 161 8.26 0.94 20.34
CA ILE A 161 8.99 2.12 20.82
C ILE A 161 8.02 3.12 21.46
N MET A 162 6.91 3.46 20.79
CA MET A 162 5.90 4.38 21.32
C MET A 162 5.34 3.86 22.64
N ARG A 163 4.93 2.59 22.67
CA ARG A 163 4.48 1.92 23.90
C ARG A 163 5.51 2.01 25.02
N ARG A 164 6.77 1.68 24.74
CA ARG A 164 7.83 1.67 25.74
C ARG A 164 8.13 3.06 26.31
N GLN A 165 7.84 4.08 25.54
CA GLN A 165 7.96 5.49 25.94
C GLN A 165 6.69 6.09 26.55
N GLY A 166 5.61 5.31 26.68
CA GLY A 166 4.31 5.77 27.20
C GLY A 166 3.62 6.77 26.27
N LYS A 167 3.85 6.68 24.95
CA LYS A 167 3.30 7.58 23.94
C LYS A 167 2.21 6.90 23.11
N PRO A 168 1.13 7.61 22.73
CA PRO A 168 0.07 7.06 21.91
C PRO A 168 0.56 6.59 20.52
N CYS A 169 0.03 5.43 20.08
CA CYS A 169 0.23 4.90 18.76
C CYS A 169 -1.11 4.41 18.19
N VAL A 170 -1.42 4.76 16.95
CA VAL A 170 -2.62 4.31 16.26
C VAL A 170 -2.27 3.77 14.89
N ALA A 171 -2.91 2.67 14.48
CA ALA A 171 -2.85 2.17 13.11
C ALA A 171 -4.13 2.58 12.36
N TYR A 172 -4.00 3.39 11.30
CA TYR A 172 -5.10 4.09 10.67
C TYR A 172 -5.44 3.53 9.29
N GLY A 173 -6.64 2.97 9.13
CA GLY A 173 -7.08 2.31 7.91
C GLY A 173 -6.24 1.08 7.55
N SER A 174 -5.87 0.30 8.54
CA SER A 174 -4.91 -0.82 8.43
C SER A 174 -5.58 -2.12 8.00
N GLU A 175 -4.82 -2.96 7.31
CA GLU A 175 -5.17 -4.36 7.10
C GLU A 175 -4.33 -5.27 7.98
N ILE A 176 -4.99 -6.25 8.55
CA ILE A 176 -4.39 -7.29 9.37
C ILE A 176 -4.62 -8.63 8.68
N GLY A 177 -3.56 -9.21 8.15
CA GLY A 177 -3.58 -10.55 7.59
C GLY A 177 -3.55 -11.62 8.68
N HIS A 178 -3.60 -12.87 8.26
CA HIS A 178 -3.37 -13.98 9.17
C HIS A 178 -1.89 -14.02 9.54
N LEU A 179 -1.58 -13.97 10.85
CA LEU A 179 -0.24 -14.12 11.39
C LEU A 179 -0.19 -15.33 12.29
N ASP A 180 0.91 -16.06 12.22
CA ASP A 180 1.18 -17.21 13.07
C ASP A 180 2.59 -17.18 13.66
N GLY A 181 2.88 -18.17 14.48
CA GLY A 181 4.23 -18.46 14.98
C GLY A 181 4.89 -17.30 15.72
N TRP A 182 6.11 -16.97 15.32
CA TRP A 182 6.93 -15.94 15.97
C TRP A 182 6.46 -14.52 15.64
N LEU A 183 5.95 -14.30 14.42
CA LEU A 183 5.51 -12.98 13.97
C LEU A 183 4.21 -12.56 14.70
N ALA A 184 3.28 -13.49 14.90
CA ALA A 184 2.10 -13.26 15.73
C ALA A 184 2.48 -12.85 17.15
N ARG A 185 3.44 -13.58 17.78
CA ARG A 185 3.93 -13.25 19.14
C ARG A 185 4.63 -11.88 19.19
N LEU A 186 5.43 -11.54 18.17
CA LEU A 186 6.08 -10.24 18.08
C LEU A 186 5.03 -9.12 17.98
N SER A 187 4.05 -9.28 17.10
CA SER A 187 2.98 -8.30 16.88
C SER A 187 2.10 -8.10 18.10
N SER A 188 1.64 -9.20 18.74
CA SER A 188 0.87 -9.16 19.98
C SER A 188 1.60 -8.43 21.10
N ASP A 189 2.91 -8.68 21.25
CA ASP A 189 3.70 -8.06 22.31
C ASP A 189 3.98 -6.57 22.03
N LEU A 190 4.50 -6.23 20.85
CA LEU A 190 4.93 -4.88 20.56
C LEU A 190 3.79 -3.91 20.28
N CYS A 191 2.69 -4.39 19.70
CA CYS A 191 1.53 -3.56 19.34
C CYS A 191 0.43 -3.53 20.43
N ARG A 192 0.66 -4.08 21.62
CA ARG A 192 -0.36 -4.24 22.68
C ARG A 192 -1.14 -2.98 23.00
N ASP A 193 -0.47 -1.83 23.05
CA ASP A 193 -1.07 -0.54 23.42
C ASP A 193 -1.36 0.33 22.17
N THR A 194 -1.21 -0.25 20.96
CA THR A 194 -1.58 0.41 19.71
C THR A 194 -3.08 0.22 19.48
N TYR A 195 -3.78 1.30 19.16
CA TYR A 195 -5.19 1.23 18.77
C TYR A 195 -5.33 1.08 17.25
N PHE A 196 -6.05 0.06 16.81
CA PHE A 196 -6.19 -0.26 15.40
C PHE A 196 -7.56 0.17 14.84
N MET A 197 -7.55 1.01 13.83
CA MET A 197 -8.70 1.26 12.95
C MET A 197 -8.49 0.45 11.69
N VAL A 198 -9.05 -0.74 11.66
CA VAL A 198 -8.87 -1.67 10.54
C VAL A 198 -9.91 -1.43 9.46
N ARG A 199 -9.60 -1.79 8.20
CA ARG A 199 -10.48 -1.45 7.09
C ARG A 199 -11.53 -2.50 6.75
N THR A 200 -11.45 -3.72 7.32
CA THR A 200 -12.40 -4.81 7.05
C THR A 200 -12.73 -5.60 8.31
N GLU A 201 -13.89 -6.27 8.33
CA GLU A 201 -14.27 -7.20 9.41
C GLU A 201 -13.29 -8.40 9.51
N ALA A 202 -12.78 -8.88 8.39
CA ALA A 202 -11.77 -9.94 8.38
C ALA A 202 -10.48 -9.49 9.10
N SER A 203 -10.04 -8.24 8.86
CA SER A 203 -8.92 -7.65 9.60
C SER A 203 -9.20 -7.51 11.09
N LEU A 204 -10.44 -7.16 11.48
CA LEU A 204 -10.82 -7.10 12.90
C LEU A 204 -10.80 -8.48 13.55
N HIS A 205 -11.25 -9.50 12.84
CA HIS A 205 -11.18 -10.89 13.32
C HIS A 205 -9.72 -11.31 13.58
N ASN A 206 -8.83 -11.09 12.61
CA ASN A 206 -7.40 -11.38 12.74
C ASN A 206 -6.74 -10.57 13.88
N LEU A 207 -7.11 -9.29 14.03
CA LEU A 207 -6.64 -8.43 15.11
C LEU A 207 -7.00 -8.99 16.49
N LYS A 208 -8.26 -9.41 16.67
CA LYS A 208 -8.75 -10.02 17.92
C LYS A 208 -8.04 -11.34 18.23
N ALA A 209 -7.71 -12.14 17.20
CA ALA A 209 -6.93 -13.36 17.36
C ALA A 209 -5.51 -13.10 17.90
N LEU A 210 -4.96 -11.90 17.64
CA LEU A 210 -3.68 -11.45 18.21
C LEU A 210 -3.82 -10.85 19.62
N GLY A 211 -5.04 -10.74 20.17
CA GLY A 211 -5.30 -10.09 21.46
C GLY A 211 -5.11 -8.58 21.42
N LEU A 212 -5.22 -7.95 20.24
CA LEU A 212 -5.05 -6.51 20.05
C LEU A 212 -6.42 -5.80 19.98
N SER A 213 -6.43 -4.50 20.29
CA SER A 213 -7.63 -3.66 20.39
C SER A 213 -7.84 -2.81 19.15
N GLY A 214 -9.10 -2.67 18.72
CA GLY A 214 -9.45 -1.82 17.59
C GLY A 214 -10.91 -1.97 17.16
N HIS A 215 -11.27 -1.26 16.10
CA HIS A 215 -12.58 -1.33 15.47
C HIS A 215 -12.48 -1.26 13.96
N VAL A 216 -13.57 -1.57 13.26
CA VAL A 216 -13.65 -1.44 11.81
C VAL A 216 -13.84 0.02 11.43
N GLY A 217 -12.93 0.53 10.63
CA GLY A 217 -13.01 1.80 9.92
C GLY A 217 -13.08 1.57 8.41
N THR A 218 -12.23 2.24 7.65
CA THR A 218 -12.15 2.08 6.19
C THR A 218 -10.76 2.50 5.66
N ASP A 219 -10.55 2.39 4.35
CA ASP A 219 -9.34 2.89 3.69
C ASP A 219 -9.43 4.41 3.45
N THR A 220 -8.37 5.14 3.75
CA THR A 220 -8.32 6.60 3.53
C THR A 220 -8.31 6.99 2.05
N ALA A 221 -7.95 6.08 1.15
CA ALA A 221 -7.95 6.33 -0.29
C ALA A 221 -9.34 6.69 -0.83
N TRP A 222 -10.44 6.29 -0.16
CA TRP A 222 -11.80 6.66 -0.54
C TRP A 222 -12.08 8.18 -0.50
N THR A 223 -11.29 8.94 0.25
CA THR A 223 -11.38 10.39 0.32
C THR A 223 -10.28 11.12 -0.44
N PHE A 224 -9.50 10.39 -1.24
CA PHE A 224 -8.49 11.02 -2.09
C PHE A 224 -9.17 11.75 -3.25
N GLN A 225 -9.40 13.05 -3.08
CA GLN A 225 -9.98 13.95 -4.06
C GLN A 225 -8.92 14.97 -4.47
N ASP A 226 -8.34 14.80 -5.66
CA ASP A 226 -7.35 15.71 -6.19
C ASP A 226 -7.42 15.72 -7.73
N GLU A 227 -7.59 16.89 -8.31
CA GLU A 227 -7.70 17.09 -9.75
C GLU A 227 -6.42 17.62 -10.39
N ARG A 228 -5.33 17.78 -9.63
CA ARG A 228 -4.06 18.32 -10.14
C ARG A 228 -3.51 17.57 -11.35
N GLY A 229 -3.75 16.26 -11.42
CA GLY A 229 -3.32 15.42 -12.54
C GLY A 229 -4.25 15.39 -13.75
N ALA A 230 -5.48 15.90 -13.66
CA ALA A 230 -6.50 15.70 -14.70
C ALA A 230 -6.13 16.30 -16.07
N THR A 231 -5.68 17.55 -16.09
CA THR A 231 -5.27 18.24 -17.33
C THR A 231 -4.03 17.56 -17.92
N TRP A 232 -3.05 17.25 -17.09
CA TRP A 232 -1.85 16.53 -17.51
C TRP A 232 -2.20 15.16 -18.11
N ALA A 233 -3.06 14.40 -17.46
CA ALA A 233 -3.45 13.06 -17.91
C ALA A 233 -4.08 13.10 -19.30
N ARG A 234 -5.02 14.02 -19.52
CA ARG A 234 -5.66 14.19 -20.83
C ARG A 234 -4.65 14.54 -21.93
N GLN A 235 -3.76 15.51 -21.67
CA GLN A 235 -2.74 15.91 -22.62
C GLN A 235 -1.76 14.77 -22.91
N HIS A 236 -1.31 14.07 -21.87
CA HIS A 236 -0.40 12.93 -21.99
C HIS A 236 -1.00 11.80 -22.85
N LEU A 237 -2.29 11.51 -22.70
CA LEU A 237 -2.98 10.52 -23.53
C LEU A 237 -3.02 10.93 -25.00
N ILE A 238 -3.33 12.20 -25.29
CA ILE A 238 -3.34 12.76 -26.65
C ILE A 238 -1.94 12.70 -27.26
N ASP A 239 -0.92 13.12 -26.54
CA ASP A 239 0.49 13.09 -26.99
C ASP A 239 0.97 11.64 -27.22
N SER A 240 0.33 10.67 -26.58
CA SER A 240 0.60 9.22 -26.73
C SER A 240 -0.23 8.54 -27.82
N GLY A 241 -1.02 9.30 -28.58
CA GLY A 241 -1.76 8.79 -29.75
C GLY A 241 -3.26 8.53 -29.53
N TRP A 242 -3.82 8.89 -28.37
CA TRP A 242 -5.26 8.87 -28.17
C TRP A 242 -5.92 10.04 -28.96
N ASP A 243 -6.97 9.76 -29.66
CA ASP A 243 -7.68 10.77 -30.50
C ASP A 243 -8.55 11.75 -29.71
N GLY A 244 -8.61 11.60 -28.39
CA GLY A 244 -9.42 12.44 -27.50
C GLY A 244 -10.91 12.08 -27.44
N LYS A 245 -11.35 11.04 -28.17
CA LYS A 245 -12.76 10.63 -28.28
C LYS A 245 -12.98 9.14 -28.06
N GLN A 246 -12.05 8.30 -28.49
CA GLN A 246 -12.14 6.85 -28.30
C GLN A 246 -12.35 6.50 -26.82
N PRO A 247 -13.14 5.46 -26.48
CA PRO A 247 -13.21 4.94 -25.13
C PRO A 247 -11.82 4.56 -24.62
N LEU A 248 -11.56 4.80 -23.34
CA LEU A 248 -10.30 4.44 -22.68
C LEU A 248 -10.49 3.20 -21.83
N MET A 249 -9.75 2.13 -22.14
CA MET A 249 -9.70 0.92 -21.36
C MET A 249 -8.43 0.88 -20.53
N GLY A 250 -8.57 0.94 -19.21
CA GLY A 250 -7.45 0.76 -18.28
C GLY A 250 -7.12 -0.71 -18.06
N VAL A 251 -5.84 -1.05 -18.01
CA VAL A 251 -5.40 -2.37 -17.57
C VAL A 251 -4.26 -2.22 -16.56
N ALA A 252 -4.45 -2.73 -15.32
CA ALA A 252 -3.49 -2.59 -14.23
C ALA A 252 -3.01 -3.97 -13.75
N PRO A 253 -1.98 -4.56 -14.43
CA PRO A 253 -1.42 -5.84 -14.06
C PRO A 253 -0.42 -5.69 -12.92
N LEU A 254 -0.09 -6.82 -12.28
CA LEU A 254 1.05 -6.96 -11.39
C LEU A 254 1.65 -8.37 -11.51
N ASN A 255 2.77 -8.64 -10.86
CA ASN A 255 3.25 -10.02 -10.73
C ASN A 255 2.85 -10.59 -9.37
N PRO A 256 1.75 -11.38 -9.26
CA PRO A 256 1.30 -11.93 -7.98
C PRO A 256 2.21 -13.05 -7.46
N PHE A 257 3.02 -13.63 -8.33
CA PHE A 257 3.85 -14.82 -8.03
C PHE A 257 5.23 -14.45 -7.48
N CYS A 258 5.57 -13.15 -7.37
CA CYS A 258 6.83 -12.72 -6.75
C CYS A 258 6.77 -12.61 -5.22
N TRP A 259 5.59 -12.76 -4.61
CA TRP A 259 5.39 -12.66 -3.18
C TRP A 259 5.58 -14.00 -2.44
N PRO A 260 6.00 -14.04 -1.15
CA PRO A 260 6.48 -12.90 -0.37
C PRO A 260 7.90 -12.47 -0.77
N VAL A 261 8.18 -11.17 -0.61
CA VAL A 261 9.53 -10.62 -0.78
C VAL A 261 10.34 -10.88 0.47
N ARG A 262 11.57 -11.35 0.31
CA ARG A 262 12.49 -11.60 1.42
C ARG A 262 13.77 -10.81 1.29
N PRO A 263 14.32 -10.24 2.40
CA PRO A 263 15.56 -9.50 2.36
C PRO A 263 16.74 -10.40 1.98
N SER A 264 17.68 -9.88 1.19
CA SER A 264 18.92 -10.56 0.85
C SER A 264 20.09 -9.84 1.50
N LEU A 265 20.75 -10.50 2.47
CA LEU A 265 21.91 -9.97 3.17
C LEU A 265 23.06 -9.63 2.18
N TRP A 266 23.25 -10.45 1.15
CA TRP A 266 24.29 -10.23 0.14
C TRP A 266 24.00 -9.01 -0.74
N ARG A 267 22.76 -8.82 -1.16
CA ARG A 267 22.35 -7.62 -1.92
C ARG A 267 22.46 -6.37 -1.06
N TRP A 268 22.08 -6.48 0.22
CA TRP A 268 22.21 -5.41 1.19
C TRP A 268 23.67 -5.00 1.40
N LEU A 269 24.61 -5.95 1.63
CA LEU A 269 26.04 -5.69 1.73
C LEU A 269 26.58 -5.01 0.46
N ARG A 270 26.19 -5.49 -0.70
CA ARG A 270 26.57 -4.86 -1.98
C ARG A 270 26.07 -3.42 -2.08
N SER A 271 24.82 -3.14 -1.69
CA SER A 271 24.26 -1.78 -1.71
C SER A 271 24.97 -0.84 -0.74
N MET A 272 25.41 -1.36 0.42
CA MET A 272 26.24 -0.61 1.37
C MET A 272 27.60 -0.24 0.77
N ILE A 273 28.24 -1.14 0.05
CA ILE A 273 29.53 -0.90 -0.62
C ILE A 273 29.36 0.09 -1.77
N THR A 274 28.34 -0.09 -2.61
CA THR A 274 28.10 0.76 -3.78
C THR A 274 27.42 2.09 -3.44
N ARG A 275 26.91 2.25 -2.22
CA ARG A 275 26.09 3.38 -1.75
C ARG A 275 24.88 3.69 -2.63
N ASP A 276 24.46 2.72 -3.44
CA ASP A 276 23.36 2.84 -4.36
C ASP A 276 22.09 2.21 -3.76
N PHE A 277 21.24 3.05 -3.21
CA PHE A 277 19.94 2.69 -2.63
C PHE A 277 18.76 3.10 -3.53
N SER A 278 19.02 3.55 -4.75
CA SER A 278 18.01 4.14 -5.64
C SER A 278 16.97 3.15 -6.15
N GLN A 279 17.27 1.84 -6.11
CA GLN A 279 16.35 0.79 -6.54
C GLN A 279 16.26 -0.29 -5.46
N GLN A 280 15.56 0.02 -4.37
CA GLN A 280 15.54 -0.82 -3.17
C GLN A 280 15.01 -2.23 -3.43
N TYR A 281 13.96 -2.37 -4.25
CA TYR A 281 13.37 -3.67 -4.54
C TYR A 281 14.32 -4.62 -5.29
N ASP A 282 15.01 -4.14 -6.31
CA ASP A 282 15.90 -4.97 -7.10
C ASP A 282 17.19 -5.36 -6.36
N LYS A 283 17.63 -4.54 -5.42
CA LYS A 283 18.92 -4.69 -4.73
C LYS A 283 18.83 -5.32 -3.35
N LEU A 284 17.73 -5.07 -2.63
CA LEU A 284 17.60 -5.49 -1.24
C LEU A 284 16.71 -6.73 -1.08
N TYR A 285 15.71 -6.90 -1.96
CA TYR A 285 14.75 -7.96 -1.82
C TYR A 285 15.05 -9.12 -2.79
N TYR A 286 14.88 -10.33 -2.28
CA TYR A 286 14.89 -11.56 -3.06
C TYR A 286 13.44 -11.98 -3.31
N PHE A 287 13.08 -12.05 -4.59
CA PHE A 287 11.77 -12.57 -4.98
C PHE A 287 11.77 -14.08 -4.99
N THR A 288 10.69 -14.68 -4.55
CA THR A 288 10.49 -16.12 -4.70
C THR A 288 10.25 -16.41 -6.18
N ASP A 289 11.18 -17.12 -6.81
CA ASP A 289 11.13 -17.41 -8.24
C ASP A 289 11.24 -18.93 -8.46
N SER A 290 10.30 -19.47 -9.25
CA SER A 290 10.32 -20.85 -9.72
C SER A 290 9.81 -20.90 -11.16
N GLN A 291 10.13 -21.99 -11.90
CA GLN A 291 9.64 -22.18 -13.25
C GLN A 291 8.12 -22.21 -13.31
N GLU A 292 7.47 -22.87 -12.37
CA GLU A 292 6.03 -22.93 -12.25
C GLU A 292 5.38 -21.54 -12.06
N ARG A 293 5.94 -20.73 -11.14
CA ARG A 293 5.45 -19.36 -10.91
C ARG A 293 5.61 -18.47 -12.13
N ARG A 294 6.71 -18.62 -12.88
CA ARG A 294 6.90 -17.91 -14.15
C ARG A 294 5.86 -18.31 -15.20
N GLN A 295 5.54 -19.61 -15.30
CA GLN A 295 4.51 -20.11 -16.23
C GLN A 295 3.13 -19.58 -15.83
N GLN A 296 2.77 -19.59 -14.55
CA GLN A 296 1.53 -19.02 -14.04
C GLN A 296 1.44 -17.51 -14.34
N PHE A 297 2.54 -16.79 -14.14
CA PHE A 297 2.61 -15.36 -14.46
C PHE A 297 2.43 -15.08 -15.96
N GLN A 298 3.08 -15.88 -16.81
CA GLN A 298 2.92 -15.77 -18.27
C GLN A 298 1.48 -16.06 -18.71
N TYR A 299 0.85 -17.10 -18.17
CA TYR A 299 -0.54 -17.44 -18.44
C TYR A 299 -1.48 -16.28 -18.05
N TYR A 300 -1.32 -15.75 -16.85
CA TYR A 300 -2.10 -14.63 -16.35
C TYR A 300 -1.94 -13.39 -17.24
N LEU A 301 -0.71 -13.00 -17.57
CA LEU A 301 -0.47 -11.83 -18.44
C LEU A 301 -1.03 -12.02 -19.83
N ALA A 302 -0.89 -13.22 -20.41
CA ALA A 302 -1.44 -13.53 -21.72
C ALA A 302 -2.96 -13.43 -21.74
N ALA A 303 -3.63 -13.93 -20.70
CA ALA A 303 -5.08 -13.82 -20.57
C ALA A 303 -5.54 -12.36 -20.46
N MET A 304 -4.86 -11.54 -19.64
CA MET A 304 -5.18 -10.11 -19.54
C MET A 304 -4.95 -9.38 -20.86
N ALA A 305 -3.82 -9.62 -21.53
CA ALA A 305 -3.49 -8.97 -22.80
C ALA A 305 -4.50 -9.35 -23.91
N ALA A 306 -4.80 -10.64 -24.08
CA ALA A 306 -5.73 -11.10 -25.10
C ALA A 306 -7.16 -10.59 -24.87
N ALA A 307 -7.65 -10.59 -23.62
CA ALA A 307 -8.95 -10.03 -23.29
C ALA A 307 -8.99 -8.50 -23.54
N THR A 308 -7.92 -7.78 -23.19
CA THR A 308 -7.79 -6.34 -23.46
C THR A 308 -7.83 -6.05 -24.96
N ASP A 309 -7.04 -6.74 -25.76
CA ASP A 309 -7.00 -6.57 -27.22
C ASP A 309 -8.34 -6.83 -27.88
N ARG A 310 -9.01 -7.90 -27.49
CA ARG A 310 -10.32 -8.24 -28.06
C ARG A 310 -11.35 -7.17 -27.72
N TYR A 311 -11.40 -6.74 -26.45
CA TYR A 311 -12.30 -5.66 -26.03
C TYR A 311 -12.00 -4.35 -26.77
N CYS A 312 -10.73 -3.95 -26.88
CA CYS A 312 -10.34 -2.74 -27.58
C CYS A 312 -10.72 -2.76 -29.06
N ARG A 313 -10.56 -3.90 -29.75
CA ARG A 313 -10.97 -4.05 -31.14
C ARG A 313 -12.49 -3.97 -31.32
N GLU A 314 -13.25 -4.61 -30.44
CA GLU A 314 -14.72 -4.63 -30.48
C GLU A 314 -15.33 -3.26 -30.25
N HIS A 315 -14.73 -2.45 -29.36
CA HIS A 315 -15.23 -1.14 -28.93
C HIS A 315 -14.45 0.04 -29.51
N HIS A 316 -13.48 -0.19 -30.39
CA HIS A 316 -12.56 0.84 -30.91
C HIS A 316 -11.89 1.65 -29.76
N ALA A 317 -11.54 1.00 -28.65
CA ALA A 317 -10.99 1.61 -27.48
C ALA A 317 -9.46 1.77 -27.55
N PHE A 318 -8.93 2.76 -26.85
CA PHE A 318 -7.50 2.95 -26.62
C PHE A 318 -7.11 2.38 -25.24
N ALA A 319 -6.06 1.53 -25.21
CA ALA A 319 -5.66 0.89 -23.97
C ALA A 319 -4.67 1.76 -23.16
N VAL A 320 -4.87 1.83 -21.85
CA VAL A 320 -3.98 2.50 -20.89
C VAL A 320 -3.45 1.48 -19.90
N VAL A 321 -2.17 1.10 -20.06
CA VAL A 321 -1.50 0.15 -19.16
C VAL A 321 -0.95 0.87 -17.95
N LEU A 322 -1.41 0.52 -16.74
CA LEU A 322 -1.17 1.25 -15.51
C LEU A 322 -0.31 0.44 -14.52
N GLY A 323 0.87 0.93 -14.20
CA GLY A 323 1.72 0.37 -13.14
C GLY A 323 1.61 1.17 -11.84
N MET A 324 0.84 0.67 -10.88
CA MET A 324 0.51 1.37 -9.63
C MET A 324 1.66 1.42 -8.62
N GLU A 325 2.67 0.59 -8.81
CA GLU A 325 3.86 0.49 -7.99
C GLU A 325 5.10 0.27 -8.86
N GLN A 326 6.28 0.63 -8.39
CA GLN A 326 7.52 0.41 -9.17
C GLN A 326 7.71 -1.05 -9.60
N LEU A 327 7.26 -2.00 -8.78
CA LEU A 327 7.32 -3.44 -9.09
C LEU A 327 6.45 -3.84 -10.28
N ASP A 328 5.42 -3.07 -10.62
CA ASP A 328 4.52 -3.39 -11.73
C ASP A 328 5.11 -3.08 -13.08
N ALA A 329 6.18 -2.28 -13.14
CA ALA A 329 6.74 -1.79 -14.39
C ALA A 329 7.13 -2.94 -15.34
N GLU A 330 7.63 -4.06 -14.82
CA GLU A 330 7.97 -5.23 -15.65
C GLU A 330 6.70 -5.95 -16.14
N ALA A 331 5.69 -6.12 -15.28
CA ALA A 331 4.40 -6.69 -15.68
C ALA A 331 3.72 -5.84 -16.76
N CYS A 332 3.72 -4.51 -16.59
CA CYS A 332 3.19 -3.57 -17.60
C CYS A 332 3.93 -3.66 -18.94
N LYS A 333 5.27 -3.72 -18.91
CA LYS A 333 6.09 -3.87 -20.11
C LYS A 333 5.81 -5.18 -20.84
N LEU A 334 5.76 -6.31 -20.11
CA LEU A 334 5.51 -7.63 -20.68
C LEU A 334 4.07 -7.77 -21.22
N LEU A 335 3.09 -7.13 -20.57
CA LEU A 335 1.72 -7.07 -21.06
C LEU A 335 1.65 -6.23 -22.34
N ALA A 336 2.22 -5.04 -22.35
CA ALA A 336 2.22 -4.14 -23.50
C ALA A 336 2.89 -4.75 -24.72
N GLN A 337 3.93 -5.58 -24.56
CA GLN A 337 4.55 -6.32 -25.66
C GLN A 337 3.64 -7.34 -26.33
N GLN A 338 2.54 -7.72 -25.67
CA GLN A 338 1.55 -8.66 -26.18
C GLN A 338 0.31 -7.96 -26.75
N LEU A 339 0.16 -6.64 -26.55
CA LEU A 339 -0.93 -5.87 -27.08
C LEU A 339 -0.69 -5.50 -28.55
N GLU A 340 -1.68 -5.74 -29.40
CA GLU A 340 -1.74 -5.28 -30.79
C GLU A 340 -2.52 -3.95 -30.92
N SER A 341 -3.47 -3.71 -30.02
CA SER A 341 -4.29 -2.50 -29.98
C SER A 341 -3.45 -1.27 -29.62
N PRO A 342 -3.83 -0.07 -30.12
CA PRO A 342 -3.18 1.17 -29.73
C PRO A 342 -3.20 1.35 -28.20
N HIS A 343 -2.03 1.64 -27.63
CA HIS A 343 -1.91 1.73 -26.18
C HIS A 343 -0.80 2.68 -25.71
N VAL A 344 -0.89 3.07 -24.44
CA VAL A 344 0.17 3.77 -23.72
C VAL A 344 0.50 3.04 -22.41
N VAL A 345 1.76 3.09 -21.99
CA VAL A 345 2.22 2.52 -20.71
C VAL A 345 2.57 3.64 -19.75
N CYS A 346 1.84 3.74 -18.66
CA CYS A 346 2.03 4.71 -17.59
C CYS A 346 2.34 3.98 -16.28
N THR A 347 3.50 4.27 -15.69
CA THR A 347 3.90 3.61 -14.44
C THR A 347 4.24 4.62 -13.37
N SER A 348 4.13 4.24 -12.12
CA SER A 348 4.52 5.08 -10.98
C SER A 348 6.03 5.39 -10.92
N LYS A 349 6.86 4.79 -11.78
CA LYS A 349 8.26 5.20 -11.97
C LYS A 349 8.36 6.61 -12.55
N THR A 350 7.45 6.97 -13.45
CA THR A 350 7.44 8.25 -14.19
C THR A 350 6.28 9.14 -13.82
N CYS A 351 5.15 8.57 -13.42
CA CYS A 351 3.96 9.31 -13.01
C CYS A 351 3.87 9.40 -11.48
N ASP A 352 3.56 10.57 -10.97
CA ASP A 352 3.26 10.76 -9.55
C ASP A 352 1.82 10.31 -9.21
N VAL A 353 1.43 10.41 -7.93
CA VAL A 353 0.10 9.99 -7.47
C VAL A 353 -1.03 10.76 -8.14
N PHE A 354 -0.84 12.06 -8.43
CA PHE A 354 -1.86 12.91 -9.05
C PHE A 354 -2.01 12.60 -10.54
N GLN A 355 -0.91 12.44 -11.22
CA GLN A 355 -0.85 12.03 -12.62
C GLN A 355 -1.47 10.65 -12.83
N MET A 356 -1.09 9.67 -12.02
CA MET A 356 -1.65 8.32 -12.09
C MET A 356 -3.15 8.30 -11.80
N THR A 357 -3.60 9.01 -10.77
CA THR A 357 -5.02 9.12 -10.46
C THR A 357 -5.78 9.88 -11.55
N GLY A 358 -5.17 10.92 -12.13
CA GLY A 358 -5.72 11.63 -13.27
C GLY A 358 -5.94 10.71 -14.47
N LEU A 359 -4.99 9.81 -14.79
CA LEU A 359 -5.14 8.79 -15.84
C LEU A 359 -6.28 7.82 -15.53
N ILE A 360 -6.31 7.27 -14.31
CA ILE A 360 -7.37 6.34 -13.89
C ILE A 360 -8.76 6.97 -14.06
N ARG A 361 -8.92 8.23 -13.71
CA ARG A 361 -10.21 8.94 -13.76
C ARG A 361 -10.68 9.33 -15.18
N GLN A 362 -9.84 9.16 -16.21
CA GLN A 362 -10.23 9.32 -17.62
C GLN A 362 -10.80 8.04 -18.23
N LEU A 363 -10.65 6.89 -17.56
CA LEU A 363 -11.05 5.59 -18.09
C LEU A 363 -12.57 5.44 -18.20
N ASN A 364 -13.02 4.65 -19.16
CA ASN A 364 -14.40 4.21 -19.28
C ASN A 364 -14.62 2.86 -18.59
N ILE A 365 -13.60 2.00 -18.59
CA ILE A 365 -13.62 0.69 -17.94
C ILE A 365 -12.22 0.33 -17.45
N LEU A 366 -12.13 -0.43 -16.36
CA LEU A 366 -10.86 -0.84 -15.76
C LEU A 366 -10.81 -2.36 -15.56
N LEU A 367 -9.77 -3.00 -16.12
CA LEU A 367 -9.35 -4.37 -15.79
C LEU A 367 -8.18 -4.29 -14.81
N THR A 368 -8.28 -4.87 -13.62
CA THR A 368 -7.22 -4.67 -12.62
C THR A 368 -6.99 -5.87 -11.71
N SER A 369 -5.73 -6.05 -11.31
CA SER A 369 -5.34 -6.88 -10.17
C SER A 369 -4.84 -6.05 -8.98
N ARG A 370 -4.93 -4.71 -9.08
CA ARG A 370 -4.49 -3.77 -8.06
C ARG A 370 -5.66 -3.18 -7.28
N TYR A 371 -5.70 -3.45 -5.97
CA TYR A 371 -6.71 -2.94 -5.05
C TYR A 371 -6.91 -1.43 -5.16
N HIS A 372 -5.83 -0.63 -5.09
CA HIS A 372 -5.98 0.83 -5.15
C HIS A 372 -6.32 1.38 -6.53
N ALA A 373 -6.04 0.65 -7.63
CA ALA A 373 -6.55 1.04 -8.93
C ALA A 373 -8.08 0.95 -8.96
N SER A 374 -8.65 -0.12 -8.38
CA SER A 374 -10.09 -0.27 -8.19
C SER A 374 -10.68 0.86 -7.33
N VAL A 375 -10.14 1.10 -6.12
CA VAL A 375 -10.66 2.14 -5.21
C VAL A 375 -10.60 3.54 -5.85
N LEU A 376 -9.50 3.90 -6.51
CA LEU A 376 -9.31 5.22 -7.10
C LEU A 376 -10.17 5.44 -8.35
N SER A 377 -10.52 4.38 -9.11
CA SER A 377 -11.43 4.45 -10.26
C SER A 377 -12.88 4.66 -9.83
N MET A 378 -13.26 4.11 -8.68
CA MET A 378 -14.63 4.20 -8.17
C MET A 378 -15.05 5.65 -7.82
N GLU A 379 -14.11 6.57 -7.61
CA GLU A 379 -14.43 8.00 -7.45
C GLU A 379 -15.19 8.59 -8.66
N ARG A 380 -14.95 8.06 -9.85
CA ARG A 380 -15.65 8.42 -11.08
C ARG A 380 -16.70 7.37 -11.50
N ALA A 381 -17.00 6.45 -10.60
CA ALA A 381 -17.95 5.35 -10.83
C ALA A 381 -17.62 4.50 -12.06
N ILE A 382 -16.32 4.31 -12.35
CA ILE A 382 -15.84 3.56 -13.50
C ILE A 382 -16.09 2.06 -13.25
N PRO A 383 -16.72 1.33 -14.19
CA PRO A 383 -16.85 -0.12 -14.11
C PRO A 383 -15.50 -0.82 -13.97
N VAL A 384 -15.43 -1.79 -13.05
CA VAL A 384 -14.21 -2.53 -12.73
C VAL A 384 -14.42 -4.01 -12.94
N VAL A 385 -13.55 -4.63 -13.74
CA VAL A 385 -13.36 -6.07 -13.79
C VAL A 385 -12.06 -6.40 -13.05
N ALA A 386 -12.14 -7.27 -12.05
CA ALA A 386 -11.03 -7.57 -11.17
C ALA A 386 -10.49 -8.98 -11.37
N VAL A 387 -9.16 -9.13 -11.36
CA VAL A 387 -8.49 -10.45 -11.29
C VAL A 387 -7.76 -10.51 -9.95
N SER A 388 -8.38 -11.18 -8.98
CA SER A 388 -7.88 -11.23 -7.61
C SER A 388 -6.64 -12.09 -7.45
N ILE A 389 -5.79 -11.63 -6.56
CA ILE A 389 -4.61 -12.33 -6.05
C ILE A 389 -4.67 -12.46 -4.52
N ASP A 390 -5.53 -11.69 -3.87
CA ASP A 390 -5.65 -11.63 -2.42
C ASP A 390 -7.02 -11.07 -1.97
N ALA A 391 -7.32 -11.29 -0.70
CA ALA A 391 -8.58 -10.94 -0.06
C ALA A 391 -8.93 -9.43 -0.09
N ARG A 392 -7.99 -8.54 -0.39
CA ARG A 392 -8.26 -7.08 -0.42
C ARG A 392 -9.13 -6.70 -1.60
N LEU A 393 -8.74 -7.17 -2.80
CA LEU A 393 -9.51 -6.91 -4.00
C LEU A 393 -10.85 -7.67 -3.97
N GLU A 394 -10.84 -8.90 -3.45
CA GLU A 394 -12.07 -9.66 -3.21
C GLU A 394 -13.02 -8.93 -2.26
N GLY A 395 -12.48 -8.40 -1.16
CA GLY A 395 -13.25 -7.65 -0.18
C GLY A 395 -13.94 -6.43 -0.78
N VAL A 396 -13.21 -5.56 -1.50
CA VAL A 396 -13.81 -4.38 -2.10
C VAL A 396 -14.84 -4.72 -3.18
N MET A 397 -14.57 -5.72 -4.03
CA MET A 397 -15.52 -6.16 -5.06
C MET A 397 -16.78 -6.76 -4.45
N GLY A 398 -16.65 -7.52 -3.34
CA GLY A 398 -17.78 -8.04 -2.58
C GLY A 398 -18.60 -6.93 -1.91
N GLU A 399 -17.92 -6.00 -1.26
CA GLU A 399 -18.55 -4.87 -0.56
C GLU A 399 -19.32 -3.95 -1.51
N VAL A 400 -18.81 -3.71 -2.72
CA VAL A 400 -19.53 -2.92 -3.76
C VAL A 400 -20.49 -3.76 -4.60
N GLN A 401 -20.74 -5.02 -4.24
CA GLN A 401 -21.66 -5.94 -4.91
C GLN A 401 -21.32 -6.24 -6.38
N LEU A 402 -20.04 -6.20 -6.74
CA LEU A 402 -19.56 -6.50 -8.09
C LEU A 402 -18.85 -7.87 -8.19
N ALA A 403 -18.65 -8.58 -7.07
CA ALA A 403 -17.85 -9.81 -7.07
C ALA A 403 -18.44 -10.95 -7.89
N GLU A 404 -19.77 -11.10 -7.94
CA GLU A 404 -20.43 -12.25 -8.57
C GLU A 404 -20.11 -12.34 -10.06
N HIS A 405 -20.07 -11.23 -10.78
CA HIS A 405 -19.94 -11.18 -12.24
C HIS A 405 -18.62 -10.60 -12.74
N TYR A 406 -17.92 -9.82 -11.87
CA TYR A 406 -16.77 -9.01 -12.28
C TYR A 406 -15.49 -9.32 -11.51
N LEU A 407 -15.48 -10.40 -10.70
CA LEU A 407 -14.30 -10.86 -9.97
C LEU A 407 -13.87 -12.24 -10.45
N HIS A 408 -12.62 -12.37 -10.82
CA HIS A 408 -11.96 -13.62 -11.19
C HIS A 408 -10.73 -13.84 -10.31
N HIS A 409 -10.23 -15.08 -10.28
CA HIS A 409 -8.99 -15.41 -9.61
C HIS A 409 -7.88 -15.66 -10.62
N VAL A 410 -6.65 -15.26 -10.27
CA VAL A 410 -5.46 -15.45 -11.13
C VAL A 410 -5.21 -16.91 -11.51
N THR A 411 -5.78 -17.86 -10.77
CA THR A 411 -5.67 -19.31 -10.97
C THR A 411 -6.85 -19.91 -11.72
N ASP A 412 -7.84 -19.10 -12.13
CA ASP A 412 -9.01 -19.61 -12.86
C ASP A 412 -8.58 -20.22 -14.19
N THR A 413 -9.24 -21.32 -14.55
CA THR A 413 -9.17 -21.88 -15.90
C THR A 413 -9.94 -20.98 -16.86
N ASP A 414 -9.53 -20.93 -18.14
CA ASP A 414 -10.17 -20.11 -19.18
C ASP A 414 -10.27 -18.62 -18.83
N LEU A 415 -9.24 -18.12 -18.11
CA LEU A 415 -9.21 -16.76 -17.52
C LEU A 415 -9.45 -15.67 -18.58
N GLU A 416 -8.88 -15.79 -19.79
CA GLU A 416 -9.10 -14.85 -20.92
C GLU A 416 -10.59 -14.72 -21.24
N GLN A 417 -11.27 -15.85 -21.43
CA GLN A 417 -12.68 -15.88 -21.83
C GLN A 417 -13.59 -15.29 -20.75
N ARG A 418 -13.29 -15.61 -19.48
CA ARG A 418 -14.01 -15.08 -18.31
C ARG A 418 -13.85 -13.58 -18.19
N ILE A 419 -12.61 -13.07 -18.28
CA ILE A 419 -12.33 -11.63 -18.26
C ILE A 419 -13.09 -10.93 -19.39
N LEU A 420 -13.00 -11.45 -20.63
CA LEU A 420 -13.65 -10.84 -21.78
C LEU A 420 -15.17 -10.82 -21.64
N ALA A 421 -15.77 -11.90 -21.14
CA ALA A 421 -17.20 -11.96 -20.88
C ALA A 421 -17.63 -10.89 -19.87
N SER A 422 -16.87 -10.72 -18.77
CA SER A 422 -17.14 -9.69 -17.77
C SER A 422 -16.91 -8.28 -18.28
N LEU A 423 -15.91 -8.04 -19.14
CA LEU A 423 -15.68 -6.73 -19.76
C LEU A 423 -16.86 -6.33 -20.68
N ARG A 424 -17.37 -7.26 -21.48
CA ARG A 424 -18.55 -7.04 -22.35
C ARG A 424 -19.78 -6.74 -21.51
N MET A 425 -20.03 -7.58 -20.49
CA MET A 425 -21.14 -7.38 -19.57
C MET A 425 -21.04 -6.04 -18.84
N ALA A 426 -19.83 -5.64 -18.41
CA ALA A 426 -19.61 -4.36 -17.76
C ALA A 426 -19.88 -3.17 -18.69
N GLY A 427 -19.57 -3.28 -19.99
CA GLY A 427 -19.91 -2.28 -20.99
C GLY A 427 -21.42 -2.21 -21.25
N GLU A 428 -22.11 -3.35 -21.30
CA GLU A 428 -23.56 -3.41 -21.50
C GLU A 428 -24.36 -2.89 -20.30
N HIS A 429 -23.84 -3.04 -19.08
CA HIS A 429 -24.50 -2.62 -17.81
C HIS A 429 -23.79 -1.44 -17.14
N GLU A 430 -23.10 -0.59 -17.90
CA GLU A 430 -22.28 0.52 -17.37
C GLU A 430 -23.05 1.41 -16.40
N GLU A 431 -24.28 1.83 -16.74
CA GLU A 431 -25.10 2.73 -15.89
C GLU A 431 -25.46 2.09 -14.55
N GLU A 432 -25.89 0.81 -14.56
CA GLU A 432 -26.26 0.07 -13.36
C GLU A 432 -25.06 -0.13 -12.41
N ILE A 433 -23.90 -0.50 -12.98
CA ILE A 433 -22.65 -0.65 -12.25
C ILE A 433 -22.22 0.69 -11.65
N SER A 434 -22.26 1.76 -12.45
CA SER A 434 -21.89 3.10 -12.03
C SER A 434 -22.79 3.61 -10.90
N GLU A 435 -24.09 3.36 -10.96
CA GLU A 435 -25.01 3.73 -9.89
C GLU A 435 -24.73 2.94 -8.59
N THR A 436 -24.46 1.65 -8.72
CA THR A 436 -24.05 0.80 -7.59
C THR A 436 -22.76 1.29 -6.94
N ILE A 437 -21.75 1.65 -7.73
CA ILE A 437 -20.50 2.22 -7.23
C ILE A 437 -20.74 3.56 -6.52
N ARG A 438 -21.53 4.50 -7.09
CA ARG A 438 -21.84 5.81 -6.49
C ARG A 438 -22.48 5.67 -5.11
N ARG A 439 -23.42 4.73 -4.98
CA ARG A 439 -24.10 4.44 -3.70
C ARG A 439 -23.10 3.96 -2.64
N HIS A 440 -22.23 3.02 -2.98
CA HIS A 440 -21.22 2.51 -2.06
C HIS A 440 -20.12 3.52 -1.76
N LEU A 441 -19.71 4.31 -2.73
CA LEU A 441 -18.75 5.40 -2.53
C LEU A 441 -19.21 6.38 -1.44
N THR A 442 -20.52 6.74 -1.45
CA THR A 442 -21.10 7.59 -0.41
C THR A 442 -20.98 6.96 0.97
N ILE A 443 -21.23 5.66 1.09
CA ILE A 443 -21.08 4.92 2.35
C ILE A 443 -19.63 4.95 2.84
N TYR A 444 -18.65 4.72 1.95
CA TYR A 444 -17.24 4.71 2.33
C TYR A 444 -16.71 6.09 2.71
N LYS A 445 -17.13 7.14 2.01
CA LYS A 445 -16.81 8.52 2.37
C LYS A 445 -17.33 8.85 3.77
N ASN A 446 -18.56 8.47 4.10
CA ASN A 446 -19.13 8.66 5.44
C ASN A 446 -18.34 7.87 6.50
N LYS A 447 -18.05 6.59 6.27
CA LYS A 447 -17.21 5.79 7.16
C LYS A 447 -15.83 6.43 7.39
N THR A 448 -15.23 7.05 6.37
CA THR A 448 -13.93 7.74 6.52
C THR A 448 -14.08 8.97 7.43
N VAL A 449 -15.14 9.74 7.27
CA VAL A 449 -15.43 10.89 8.14
C VAL A 449 -15.62 10.45 9.58
N GLU A 450 -16.44 9.41 9.82
CA GLU A 450 -16.66 8.83 11.16
C GLU A 450 -15.37 8.33 11.79
N MET A 451 -14.54 7.62 11.02
CA MET A 451 -13.22 7.15 11.46
C MET A 451 -12.30 8.31 11.84
N SER A 452 -12.30 9.40 11.06
CA SER A 452 -11.50 10.60 11.35
C SER A 452 -11.98 11.29 12.63
N GLN A 453 -13.30 11.45 12.81
CA GLN A 453 -13.88 12.05 14.01
C GLN A 453 -13.54 11.24 15.26
N PHE A 454 -13.71 9.91 15.18
CA PHE A 454 -13.33 9.01 16.26
C PHE A 454 -11.84 9.14 16.61
N PHE A 455 -10.97 9.13 15.61
CA PHE A 455 -9.53 9.27 15.82
C PHE A 455 -9.16 10.58 16.52
N ILE A 456 -9.75 11.70 16.09
CA ILE A 456 -9.50 13.01 16.69
C ILE A 456 -9.99 13.04 18.15
N ALA A 457 -11.15 12.48 18.43
CA ALA A 457 -11.69 12.38 19.79
C ALA A 457 -10.79 11.51 20.66
N TRP A 458 -10.42 10.32 20.19
CA TRP A 458 -9.50 9.41 20.87
C TRP A 458 -8.15 10.09 21.18
N LEU A 459 -7.59 10.81 20.18
CA LEU A 459 -6.31 11.50 20.36
C LEU A 459 -6.40 12.59 21.44
N LYS A 460 -7.49 13.37 21.47
CA LYS A 460 -7.72 14.39 22.51
C LYS A 460 -7.81 13.76 23.90
N GLU A 461 -8.44 12.59 24.03
CA GLU A 461 -8.53 11.85 25.29
C GLU A 461 -7.14 11.36 25.76
N GLN A 462 -6.31 10.85 24.84
CA GLN A 462 -4.94 10.42 25.19
C GLN A 462 -4.01 11.55 25.63
N LEU A 463 -4.37 12.81 25.36
CA LEU A 463 -3.59 14.01 25.65
C LEU A 463 -4.17 14.83 26.82
N SER A 464 -5.34 14.47 27.34
CA SER A 464 -5.96 15.12 28.51
C SER A 464 -5.31 14.68 29.82
#